data_3b3aa02fb702aa62487bb99be67710fb
#
_entry.id   3b3aa02fb702aa62487bb99be67710fb
#
_cell.length_a   1.000
_cell.length_b   1.000
_cell.length_c   1.000
_cell.angle_alpha   90.00
_cell.angle_beta   90.00
_cell.angle_gamma   90.00
#
_symmetry.space_group_name_H-M   'P 1'
#
loop_
_entity.id
_entity.type
_entity.pdbx_description
1 polymer ?
#
loop_
_entity_poly.entity_id
_entity_poly.type
_entity_poly.pdbx_seq_one_letter_code
_entity_poly.pdbx_strand_id
1 'polypeptide(L)'
;VAGSNFTYAIGVLVLWSAQPAVVDDQGAVLASGRFNKLAVANPKLAPYGAAAMQVIQARSLTDAITPKLVTGESIAQTYQFVFTGNAELGFVALSQVVVPGKPVTGSHWRVPSNLYGEIRQDAVLLKNGAKNPAATALLDYLKSPAAKAVIQSHGYGG
;
A
#
# COMPACT_ATOMS: atom_id res chain seq x y z
N VAL A 1 -6.42 25.94 -0.57
CA VAL A 1 -7.05 26.74 0.49
C VAL A 1 -6.39 26.36 1.80
N ALA A 2 -5.81 27.33 2.48
CA ALA A 2 -5.13 27.09 3.76
C ALA A 2 -6.09 26.46 4.79
N GLY A 3 -5.61 25.45 5.54
CA GLY A 3 -6.39 24.77 6.57
C GLY A 3 -7.47 23.79 6.05
N SER A 4 -7.56 23.58 4.73
CA SER A 4 -8.55 22.65 4.16
C SER A 4 -8.03 21.22 4.01
N ASN A 5 -6.74 20.99 4.24
CA ASN A 5 -6.15 19.66 4.16
C ASN A 5 -6.53 18.80 5.35
N PHE A 6 -6.84 17.53 5.10
CA PHE A 6 -7.08 16.53 6.15
C PHE A 6 -6.80 15.13 5.61
N THR A 7 -6.46 14.22 6.50
CA THR A 7 -6.28 12.80 6.16
C THR A 7 -7.65 12.11 6.09
N TYR A 8 -7.98 11.53 4.94
CA TYR A 8 -9.25 10.82 4.75
C TYR A 8 -9.07 9.30 4.80
N ALA A 9 -7.86 8.79 4.61
CA ALA A 9 -7.55 7.36 4.66
C ALA A 9 -6.10 7.11 5.05
N ILE A 10 -5.83 5.94 5.62
CA ILE A 10 -4.48 5.47 5.91
C ILE A 10 -4.20 4.28 4.99
N GLY A 11 -3.11 4.33 4.23
CA GLY A 11 -2.66 3.25 3.39
C GLY A 11 -2.21 2.05 4.24
N VAL A 12 -2.50 0.85 3.77
CA VAL A 12 -2.10 -0.40 4.42
C VAL A 12 -1.15 -1.16 3.51
N LEU A 13 0.05 -1.45 4.02
CA LEU A 13 1.08 -2.20 3.31
C LEU A 13 0.83 -3.70 3.47
N VAL A 14 0.92 -4.44 2.36
CA VAL A 14 0.91 -5.91 2.35
C VAL A 14 2.06 -6.44 1.53
N LEU A 15 2.62 -7.58 1.95
CA LEU A 15 3.42 -8.43 1.10
C LEU A 15 2.46 -9.37 0.38
N TRP A 16 2.52 -9.41 -0.94
CA TRP A 16 1.57 -10.15 -1.75
C TRP A 16 2.25 -10.93 -2.87
N SER A 17 1.69 -12.09 -3.19
CA SER A 17 1.99 -12.88 -4.38
C SER A 17 0.68 -13.21 -5.09
N ALA A 18 0.68 -13.18 -6.42
CA ALA A 18 -0.44 -13.64 -7.22
C ALA A 18 -0.67 -15.17 -7.10
N GLN A 19 0.33 -15.90 -6.60
CA GLN A 19 0.26 -17.34 -6.42
C GLN A 19 -0.15 -17.69 -4.98
N PRO A 20 -0.93 -18.78 -4.78
CA PRO A 20 -1.25 -19.27 -3.46
C PRO A 20 -0.01 -19.85 -2.76
N ALA A 21 0.00 -19.79 -1.42
CA ALA A 21 1.01 -20.40 -0.56
C ALA A 21 2.48 -19.94 -0.76
N VAL A 22 2.71 -18.81 -1.42
CA VAL A 22 4.03 -18.17 -1.54
C VAL A 22 4.31 -17.29 -0.32
N VAL A 23 3.33 -16.50 0.08
CA VAL A 23 3.43 -15.61 1.26
C VAL A 23 2.62 -16.22 2.39
N ASP A 24 3.27 -16.44 3.52
CA ASP A 24 2.62 -16.87 4.76
C ASP A 24 2.05 -15.65 5.54
N ASP A 25 1.27 -15.92 6.57
CA ASP A 25 0.57 -14.91 7.38
C ASP A 25 1.48 -14.11 8.32
N GLN A 26 2.78 -14.41 8.36
CA GLN A 26 3.79 -13.73 9.19
C GLN A 26 4.94 -13.12 8.37
N GLY A 27 4.93 -13.29 7.06
CA GLY A 27 5.98 -12.80 6.16
C GLY A 27 7.33 -13.52 6.34
N ALA A 28 7.31 -14.77 6.82
CA ALA A 28 8.52 -15.57 7.02
C ALA A 28 9.25 -15.87 5.70
N VAL A 29 8.55 -15.83 4.57
CA VAL A 29 9.12 -15.97 3.24
C VAL A 29 10.26 -14.97 2.98
N LEU A 30 10.22 -13.77 3.54
CA LEU A 30 11.27 -12.76 3.39
C LEU A 30 12.61 -13.25 3.94
N ALA A 31 12.60 -13.88 5.10
CA ALA A 31 13.79 -14.42 5.74
C ALA A 31 14.26 -15.74 5.12
N SER A 32 13.32 -16.53 4.56
CA SER A 32 13.65 -17.80 3.92
C SER A 32 14.46 -17.65 2.64
N GLY A 33 14.35 -16.50 1.97
CA GLY A 33 15.01 -16.22 0.71
C GLY A 33 14.55 -17.08 -0.47
N ARG A 34 13.44 -17.81 -0.34
CA ARG A 34 12.90 -18.73 -1.37
C ARG A 34 12.17 -17.99 -2.48
N PHE A 35 12.79 -16.95 -3.00
CA PHE A 35 12.33 -16.19 -4.15
C PHE A 35 13.53 -15.55 -4.84
N ASN A 36 13.38 -15.22 -6.12
CA ASN A 36 14.42 -14.56 -6.92
C ASN A 36 14.21 -13.05 -6.97
N LYS A 37 12.96 -12.59 -7.06
CA LYS A 37 12.61 -11.19 -7.25
C LYS A 37 11.52 -10.75 -6.29
N LEU A 38 11.79 -9.67 -5.56
CA LEU A 38 10.83 -8.96 -4.71
C LEU A 38 10.57 -7.57 -5.30
N ALA A 39 9.33 -7.29 -5.66
CA ALA A 39 8.95 -5.99 -6.18
C ALA A 39 8.71 -4.98 -5.04
N VAL A 40 9.28 -3.79 -5.18
CA VAL A 40 9.04 -2.64 -4.31
C VAL A 40 8.85 -1.38 -5.15
N ALA A 41 8.04 -0.44 -4.68
CA ALA A 41 7.99 0.88 -5.30
C ALA A 41 9.25 1.68 -4.95
N ASN A 42 9.64 2.60 -5.83
CA ASN A 42 10.80 3.45 -5.60
C ASN A 42 10.63 4.25 -4.30
N PRO A 43 11.45 4.00 -3.27
CA PRO A 43 11.27 4.62 -1.95
C PRO A 43 11.46 6.15 -1.96
N LYS A 44 12.11 6.70 -2.98
CA LYS A 44 12.29 8.15 -3.16
C LYS A 44 11.06 8.83 -3.75
N LEU A 45 10.19 8.08 -4.43
CA LEU A 45 9.05 8.61 -5.19
C LEU A 45 7.69 8.17 -4.63
N ALA A 46 7.65 7.04 -3.91
CA ALA A 46 6.41 6.40 -3.50
C ALA A 46 6.41 6.08 -1.99
N PRO A 47 5.39 6.53 -1.24
CA PRO A 47 5.30 6.26 0.21
C PRO A 47 5.27 4.77 0.57
N TYR A 48 4.61 3.95 -0.24
CA TYR A 48 4.60 2.49 -0.05
C TYR A 48 5.99 1.87 -0.23
N GLY A 49 6.83 2.43 -1.11
CA GLY A 49 8.22 2.01 -1.27
C GLY A 49 9.08 2.33 -0.05
N ALA A 50 8.93 3.53 0.50
CA ALA A 50 9.60 3.91 1.74
C ALA A 50 9.17 3.00 2.90
N ALA A 51 7.87 2.69 3.03
CA ALA A 51 7.35 1.78 4.02
C ALA A 51 7.90 0.35 3.84
N ALA A 52 7.97 -0.15 2.62
CA ALA A 52 8.55 -1.47 2.33
C ALA A 52 10.02 -1.57 2.79
N MET A 53 10.83 -0.54 2.51
CA MET A 53 12.22 -0.50 2.95
C MET A 53 12.36 -0.46 4.47
N GLN A 54 11.46 0.24 5.17
CA GLN A 54 11.41 0.24 6.63
C GLN A 54 11.12 -1.15 7.19
N VAL A 55 10.20 -1.90 6.60
CA VAL A 55 9.90 -3.29 7.01
C VAL A 55 11.12 -4.20 6.81
N ILE A 56 11.77 -4.13 5.66
CA ILE A 56 12.96 -4.91 5.34
C ILE A 56 14.08 -4.61 6.35
N GLN A 57 14.28 -3.33 6.66
CA GLN A 57 15.26 -2.88 7.65
C GLN A 57 14.91 -3.34 9.07
N ALA A 58 13.63 -3.19 9.49
CA ALA A 58 13.16 -3.59 10.81
C ALA A 58 13.32 -5.10 11.05
N ARG A 59 13.28 -5.89 9.98
CA ARG A 59 13.53 -7.33 9.99
C ARG A 59 15.01 -7.71 9.83
N SER A 60 15.93 -6.74 9.74
CA SER A 60 17.37 -6.94 9.51
C SER A 60 17.68 -7.76 8.24
N LEU A 61 16.89 -7.55 7.18
CA LEU A 61 16.99 -8.30 5.92
C LEU A 61 17.55 -7.47 4.76
N THR A 62 18.02 -6.25 5.00
CA THR A 62 18.45 -5.32 3.95
C THR A 62 19.49 -5.94 3.02
N ASP A 63 20.56 -6.49 3.57
CA ASP A 63 21.66 -7.06 2.76
C ASP A 63 21.22 -8.30 1.97
N ALA A 64 20.38 -9.14 2.56
CA ALA A 64 19.89 -10.36 1.92
C ALA A 64 18.89 -10.08 0.80
N ILE A 65 18.07 -9.02 0.94
CA ILE A 65 16.98 -8.70 0.01
C ILE A 65 17.41 -7.73 -1.09
N THR A 66 18.32 -6.79 -0.83
CA THR A 66 18.75 -5.77 -1.80
C THR A 66 19.10 -6.35 -3.18
N PRO A 67 19.85 -7.47 -3.31
CA PRO A 67 20.18 -8.05 -4.61
C PRO A 67 18.98 -8.61 -5.38
N LYS A 68 17.85 -8.81 -4.69
CA LYS A 68 16.61 -9.39 -5.25
C LYS A 68 15.55 -8.35 -5.57
N LEU A 69 15.80 -7.06 -5.28
CA LEU A 69 14.81 -6.00 -5.48
C LEU A 69 14.58 -5.70 -6.95
N VAL A 70 13.31 -5.63 -7.32
CA VAL A 70 12.84 -5.04 -8.58
C VAL A 70 12.04 -3.79 -8.23
N THR A 71 12.49 -2.65 -8.70
CA THR A 71 11.93 -1.35 -8.32
C THR A 71 10.98 -0.85 -9.39
N GLY A 72 9.72 -0.60 -8.99
CA GLY A 72 8.72 0.09 -9.79
C GLY A 72 8.74 1.59 -9.50
N GLU A 73 8.52 2.43 -10.50
CA GLU A 73 8.45 3.89 -10.35
C GLU A 73 7.21 4.35 -9.57
N SER A 74 6.19 3.49 -9.46
CA SER A 74 4.96 3.73 -8.73
C SER A 74 4.47 2.44 -8.06
N ILE A 75 3.54 2.57 -7.11
CA ILE A 75 2.90 1.40 -6.50
C ILE A 75 2.06 0.61 -7.52
N ALA A 76 1.49 1.28 -8.52
CA ALA A 76 0.77 0.62 -9.60
C ALA A 76 1.69 -0.27 -10.46
N GLN A 77 2.87 0.23 -10.84
CA GLN A 77 3.85 -0.56 -11.57
C GLN A 77 4.38 -1.73 -10.74
N THR A 78 4.62 -1.53 -9.45
CA THR A 78 5.04 -2.57 -8.51
C THR A 78 4.01 -3.71 -8.45
N TYR A 79 2.74 -3.37 -8.34
CA TYR A 79 1.64 -4.35 -8.41
C TYR A 79 1.68 -5.14 -9.73
N GLN A 80 1.87 -4.46 -10.87
CA GLN A 80 1.92 -5.11 -12.18
C GLN A 80 3.07 -6.12 -12.28
N PHE A 81 4.24 -5.84 -11.72
CA PHE A 81 5.35 -6.80 -11.71
C PHE A 81 4.98 -8.12 -11.03
N VAL A 82 4.24 -8.06 -9.93
CA VAL A 82 3.79 -9.27 -9.22
C VAL A 82 2.62 -9.92 -9.95
N PHE A 83 1.65 -9.14 -10.40
CA PHE A 83 0.46 -9.63 -11.10
C PHE A 83 0.80 -10.39 -12.39
N THR A 84 1.79 -9.92 -13.13
CA THR A 84 2.26 -10.54 -14.39
C THR A 84 3.30 -11.64 -14.19
N GLY A 85 3.74 -11.91 -12.95
CA GLY A 85 4.75 -12.92 -12.65
C GLY A 85 6.20 -12.48 -12.92
N ASN A 86 6.45 -11.20 -13.21
CA ASN A 86 7.81 -10.66 -13.35
C ASN A 86 8.56 -10.58 -12.01
N ALA A 87 7.84 -10.61 -10.90
CA ALA A 87 8.35 -10.86 -9.56
C ALA A 87 7.43 -11.87 -8.86
N GLU A 88 7.99 -12.76 -8.05
CA GLU A 88 7.21 -13.79 -7.35
C GLU A 88 6.32 -13.20 -6.27
N LEU A 89 6.79 -12.12 -5.64
CA LEU A 89 6.08 -11.40 -4.58
C LEU A 89 6.51 -9.93 -4.58
N GLY A 90 5.76 -9.10 -3.88
CA GLY A 90 6.08 -7.68 -3.75
C GLY A 90 5.33 -7.00 -2.62
N PHE A 91 5.84 -5.86 -2.18
CA PHE A 91 5.15 -4.97 -1.27
C PHE A 91 4.21 -4.06 -2.06
N VAL A 92 2.92 -4.22 -1.82
CA VAL A 92 1.85 -3.49 -2.52
C VAL A 92 0.87 -2.89 -1.51
N ALA A 93 -0.05 -2.05 -2.00
CA ALA A 93 -1.13 -1.54 -1.16
C ALA A 93 -2.24 -2.60 -1.01
N LEU A 94 -2.78 -2.76 0.20
CA LEU A 94 -3.92 -3.64 0.43
C LEU A 94 -5.10 -3.28 -0.50
N SER A 95 -5.30 -1.99 -0.77
CA SER A 95 -6.34 -1.50 -1.69
C SER A 95 -6.20 -1.97 -3.13
N GLN A 96 -5.03 -2.46 -3.54
CA GLN A 96 -4.83 -3.01 -4.89
C GLN A 96 -5.25 -4.48 -5.01
N VAL A 97 -5.33 -5.19 -3.91
CA VAL A 97 -5.59 -6.64 -3.88
C VAL A 97 -6.93 -7.00 -3.22
N VAL A 98 -7.54 -6.06 -2.49
CA VAL A 98 -8.86 -6.23 -1.89
C VAL A 98 -9.96 -5.90 -2.89
N VAL A 99 -10.95 -6.78 -2.97
CA VAL A 99 -12.25 -6.51 -3.60
C VAL A 99 -13.31 -6.66 -2.53
N PRO A 100 -14.15 -5.64 -2.25
CA PRO A 100 -15.16 -5.72 -1.21
C PRO A 100 -16.03 -6.99 -1.35
N GLY A 101 -16.20 -7.71 -0.25
CA GLY A 101 -17.00 -8.94 -0.21
C GLY A 101 -16.34 -10.18 -0.82
N LYS A 102 -15.06 -10.09 -1.25
CA LYS A 102 -14.31 -11.23 -1.79
C LYS A 102 -13.01 -11.45 -1.02
N PRO A 103 -12.55 -12.70 -0.91
CA PRO A 103 -11.22 -12.95 -0.35
C PRO A 103 -10.13 -12.40 -1.26
N VAL A 104 -8.99 -12.02 -0.68
CA VAL A 104 -7.79 -11.63 -1.43
C VAL A 104 -7.28 -12.84 -2.21
N THR A 105 -7.05 -12.66 -3.51
CA THR A 105 -6.51 -13.73 -4.37
C THR A 105 -5.00 -13.89 -4.15
N GLY A 106 -4.48 -15.09 -4.40
CA GLY A 106 -3.08 -15.43 -4.17
C GLY A 106 -2.78 -15.67 -2.70
N SER A 107 -1.67 -15.14 -2.23
CA SER A 107 -1.26 -15.21 -0.82
C SER A 107 -0.71 -13.86 -0.36
N HIS A 108 -0.94 -13.51 0.90
CA HIS A 108 -0.53 -12.22 1.41
C HIS A 108 -0.24 -12.24 2.91
N TRP A 109 0.59 -11.30 3.32
CA TRP A 109 0.82 -10.94 4.71
C TRP A 109 0.52 -9.46 4.91
N ARG A 110 -0.47 -9.16 5.76
CA ARG A 110 -0.73 -7.79 6.18
C ARG A 110 0.35 -7.37 7.15
N VAL A 111 1.18 -6.41 6.74
CA VAL A 111 2.31 -5.96 7.54
C VAL A 111 1.81 -5.22 8.78
N PRO A 112 2.29 -5.58 9.99
CA PRO A 112 1.96 -4.84 11.19
C PRO A 112 2.38 -3.37 11.09
N SER A 113 1.49 -2.47 11.52
CA SER A 113 1.68 -1.01 11.40
C SER A 113 2.86 -0.46 12.20
N ASN A 114 3.37 -1.20 13.18
CA ASN A 114 4.55 -0.82 13.95
C ASN A 114 5.89 -1.06 13.20
N LEU A 115 5.86 -1.69 12.03
CA LEU A 115 7.06 -1.95 11.23
C LEU A 115 7.34 -0.86 10.18
N TYR A 116 6.42 0.07 9.95
CA TYR A 116 6.58 1.15 8.98
C TYR A 116 5.82 2.41 9.41
N GLY A 117 6.19 3.55 8.83
CA GLY A 117 5.53 4.82 9.09
C GLY A 117 4.13 4.88 8.46
N GLU A 118 3.24 5.66 9.05
CA GLU A 118 1.87 5.84 8.59
C GLU A 118 1.82 6.38 7.15
N ILE A 119 1.06 5.73 6.29
CA ILE A 119 0.89 6.13 4.88
C ILE A 119 -0.40 6.94 4.76
N ARG A 120 -0.31 8.24 5.00
CA ARG A 120 -1.47 9.14 5.02
C ARG A 120 -1.93 9.47 3.61
N GLN A 121 -3.23 9.41 3.40
CA GLN A 121 -3.91 9.87 2.20
C GLN A 121 -4.65 11.16 2.53
N ASP A 122 -4.17 12.27 2.01
CA ASP A 122 -4.70 13.59 2.33
C ASP A 122 -5.52 14.16 1.17
N ALA A 123 -6.55 14.91 1.51
CA ALA A 123 -7.33 15.72 0.60
C ALA A 123 -7.16 17.20 0.94
N VAL A 124 -7.20 18.05 -0.09
CA VAL A 124 -7.11 19.50 0.05
C VAL A 124 -8.00 20.20 -0.97
N LEU A 125 -8.63 21.30 -0.57
CA LEU A 125 -9.39 22.16 -1.47
C LEU A 125 -8.45 23.13 -2.21
N LEU A 126 -8.37 23.00 -3.51
CA LEU A 126 -7.58 23.91 -4.33
C LEU A 126 -8.28 25.26 -4.48
N LYS A 127 -7.51 26.34 -4.74
CA LYS A 127 -8.04 27.69 -4.91
C LYS A 127 -9.08 27.77 -6.04
N ASN A 128 -8.87 27.05 -7.13
CA ASN A 128 -9.80 26.99 -8.26
C ASN A 128 -11.16 26.36 -7.89
N GLY A 129 -11.16 25.46 -6.90
CA GLY A 129 -12.39 24.81 -6.39
C GLY A 129 -13.05 25.54 -5.21
N ALA A 130 -12.40 26.59 -4.68
CA ALA A 130 -12.85 27.23 -3.43
C ALA A 130 -14.27 27.79 -3.45
N LYS A 131 -14.74 28.21 -4.65
CA LYS A 131 -16.11 28.73 -4.85
C LYS A 131 -17.07 27.67 -5.40
N ASN A 132 -16.63 26.42 -5.57
CA ASN A 132 -17.48 25.35 -6.07
C ASN A 132 -18.12 24.60 -4.88
N PRO A 133 -19.44 24.69 -4.68
CA PRO A 133 -20.10 24.03 -3.57
C PRO A 133 -20.00 22.49 -3.64
N ALA A 134 -19.87 21.90 -4.83
CA ALA A 134 -19.69 20.46 -5.00
C ALA A 134 -18.32 20.00 -4.49
N ALA A 135 -17.26 20.80 -4.67
CA ALA A 135 -15.93 20.47 -4.15
C ALA A 135 -15.93 20.47 -2.62
N THR A 136 -16.55 21.45 -1.99
CA THR A 136 -16.71 21.50 -0.51
C THR A 136 -17.55 20.33 -0.02
N ALA A 137 -18.69 20.05 -0.66
CA ALA A 137 -19.56 18.94 -0.29
C ALA A 137 -18.84 17.57 -0.40
N LEU A 138 -17.99 17.37 -1.40
CA LEU A 138 -17.18 16.15 -1.52
C LEU A 138 -16.20 16.01 -0.35
N LEU A 139 -15.49 17.08 0.04
CA LEU A 139 -14.57 17.03 1.17
C LEU A 139 -15.30 16.75 2.49
N ASP A 140 -16.49 17.32 2.69
CA ASP A 140 -17.30 17.04 3.86
C ASP A 140 -17.83 15.60 3.86
N TYR A 141 -18.23 15.09 2.69
CA TYR A 141 -18.64 13.69 2.53
C TYR A 141 -17.51 12.73 2.90
N LEU A 142 -16.25 12.99 2.48
CA LEU A 142 -15.10 12.15 2.81
C LEU A 142 -14.87 11.99 4.33
N LYS A 143 -15.33 12.95 5.13
CA LYS A 143 -15.26 12.89 6.61
C LYS A 143 -16.40 12.09 7.23
N SER A 144 -17.43 11.76 6.46
CA SER A 144 -18.64 11.09 6.96
C SER A 144 -18.38 9.62 7.32
N PRO A 145 -19.17 9.04 8.26
CA PRO A 145 -19.13 7.61 8.55
C PRO A 145 -19.38 6.72 7.33
N ALA A 146 -20.27 7.16 6.43
CA ALA A 146 -20.58 6.43 5.19
C ALA A 146 -19.35 6.34 4.26
N ALA A 147 -18.64 7.45 4.06
CA ALA A 147 -17.43 7.45 3.27
C ALA A 147 -16.32 6.60 3.92
N LYS A 148 -16.16 6.69 5.24
CA LYS A 148 -15.20 5.86 5.99
C LYS A 148 -15.46 4.37 5.81
N ALA A 149 -16.71 3.94 5.87
CA ALA A 149 -17.08 2.54 5.65
C ALA A 149 -16.69 2.06 4.25
N VAL A 150 -16.91 2.87 3.22
CA VAL A 150 -16.50 2.57 1.85
C VAL A 150 -14.98 2.49 1.74
N ILE A 151 -14.26 3.46 2.28
CA ILE A 151 -12.79 3.53 2.28
C ILE A 151 -12.21 2.27 2.94
N GLN A 152 -12.70 1.89 4.11
CA GLN A 152 -12.26 0.70 4.82
C GLN A 152 -12.57 -0.60 4.06
N SER A 153 -13.73 -0.69 3.40
CA SER A 153 -14.08 -1.86 2.60
C SER A 153 -13.15 -2.06 1.38
N HIS A 154 -12.47 -1.00 0.94
CA HIS A 154 -11.48 -1.03 -0.13
C HIS A 154 -10.04 -1.20 0.36
N GLY A 155 -9.82 -1.59 1.62
CA GLY A 155 -8.51 -1.95 2.13
C GLY A 155 -7.69 -0.80 2.71
N TYR A 156 -8.30 0.33 3.01
CA TYR A 156 -7.65 1.41 3.76
C TYR A 156 -7.92 1.29 5.26
N GLY A 157 -7.00 1.83 6.08
CA GLY A 157 -7.18 2.05 7.50
C GLY A 157 -7.74 3.45 7.80
N GLY A 158 -8.04 3.72 9.05
CA GLY A 158 -8.49 5.03 9.54
C GLY A 158 -9.80 5.02 10.27
#